data_9f2a427f5ef09d540952a49fedca9851
#
_entry.id   9f2a427f5ef09d540952a49fedca9851
#
_cell.length_a   1.000
_cell.length_b   1.000
_cell.length_c   1.000
_cell.angle_alpha   90.00
_cell.angle_beta   90.00
_cell.angle_gamma   90.00
#
_symmetry.space_group_name_H-M   'P 1'
#
loop_
_entity.id
_entity.type
_entity.pdbx_description
1 polymer ?
#
loop_
_entity_poly.entity_id
_entity_poly.type
_entity_poly.pdbx_seq_one_letter_code
_entity_poly.pdbx_strand_id
1 'polypeptide(L)'
;MRNQFLKEMDNVLDKKRLSHVYVIGATNKPWVLDEPFIRRFQRRIYVPLPGNEARKEMFSIYTNGLNLSNDVDAEILINRTEGYSGSDIRDVFQGAQTRVVRELFENNEARGQARAITMDDFREVLKRRKPSVSAQMLSLYDRWFDTYKAL
;
A
#
# COMPACT_ATOMS: atom_id res chain seq x y z
N MET A 1 -26.65 -12.88 4.99
CA MET A 1 -25.76 -11.71 5.24
C MET A 1 -25.65 -10.79 4.03
N ARG A 2 -25.20 -11.27 2.83
CA ARG A 2 -25.00 -10.44 1.62
C ARG A 2 -26.26 -9.68 1.18
N ASN A 3 -27.39 -10.34 1.03
CA ASN A 3 -28.66 -9.70 0.63
C ASN A 3 -29.19 -8.70 1.64
N GLN A 4 -28.94 -8.94 2.92
CA GLN A 4 -29.31 -8.01 3.98
C GLN A 4 -28.47 -6.72 3.89
N PHE A 5 -27.15 -6.84 3.66
CA PHE A 5 -26.27 -5.68 3.48
C PHE A 5 -26.74 -4.81 2.30
N LEU A 6 -27.06 -5.42 1.15
CA LEU A 6 -27.55 -4.69 -0.02
C LEU A 6 -28.86 -3.97 0.27
N LYS A 7 -29.77 -4.62 1.01
CA LYS A 7 -31.05 -3.99 1.43
C LYS A 7 -30.82 -2.80 2.37
N GLU A 8 -29.90 -2.93 3.32
CA GLU A 8 -29.58 -1.81 4.22
C GLU A 8 -28.89 -0.66 3.48
N MET A 9 -28.04 -0.96 2.50
CA MET A 9 -27.49 0.09 1.63
C MET A 9 -28.58 0.85 0.87
N ASP A 10 -29.58 0.14 0.34
CA ASP A 10 -30.70 0.78 -0.38
C ASP A 10 -31.51 1.67 0.57
N ASN A 11 -31.73 1.22 1.81
CA ASN A 11 -32.41 2.03 2.83
C ASN A 11 -31.65 3.31 3.20
N VAL A 12 -30.32 3.25 3.24
CA VAL A 12 -29.46 4.41 3.54
C VAL A 12 -29.42 5.38 2.36
N LEU A 13 -29.41 4.85 1.13
CA LEU A 13 -29.37 5.66 -0.10
C LEU A 13 -30.74 6.24 -0.48
N ASP A 14 -31.82 5.85 0.19
CA ASP A 14 -33.15 6.41 -0.06
C ASP A 14 -33.19 7.91 0.34
N LYS A 15 -33.35 8.76 -0.68
CA LYS A 15 -33.32 10.23 -0.58
C LYS A 15 -34.41 10.81 0.34
N LYS A 16 -35.37 10.00 0.78
CA LYS A 16 -36.45 10.44 1.70
C LYS A 16 -36.01 10.56 3.15
N ARG A 17 -34.84 9.98 3.50
CA ARG A 17 -34.24 10.09 4.84
C ARG A 17 -33.20 11.21 4.83
N LEU A 18 -33.37 12.19 5.70
CA LEU A 18 -32.44 13.31 5.95
C LEU A 18 -31.13 12.82 6.66
N SER A 19 -30.61 11.68 6.32
CA SER A 19 -29.38 11.16 6.92
C SER A 19 -28.19 11.42 6.01
N HIS A 20 -27.18 12.11 6.53
CA HIS A 20 -25.90 12.32 5.86
C HIS A 20 -24.98 11.11 6.10
N VAL A 21 -25.35 9.96 5.53
CA VAL A 21 -24.55 8.74 5.64
C VAL A 21 -23.82 8.47 4.33
N TYR A 22 -22.51 8.29 4.41
CA TYR A 22 -21.67 7.91 3.29
C TYR A 22 -21.18 6.49 3.49
N VAL A 23 -21.33 5.65 2.47
CA VAL A 23 -20.80 4.27 2.49
C VAL A 23 -19.58 4.22 1.57
N ILE A 24 -18.43 3.91 2.15
CA ILE A 24 -17.16 3.79 1.43
C ILE A 24 -16.72 2.34 1.52
N GLY A 25 -16.48 1.70 0.37
CA GLY A 25 -15.93 0.36 0.24
C GLY A 25 -14.55 0.40 -0.42
N ALA A 26 -13.63 -0.45 0.02
CA ALA A 26 -12.34 -0.64 -0.62
C ALA A 26 -12.10 -2.12 -0.89
N THR A 27 -11.53 -2.44 -2.05
CA THR A 27 -11.19 -3.81 -2.44
C THR A 27 -9.96 -3.85 -3.33
N ASN A 28 -9.15 -4.89 -3.16
CA ASN A 28 -8.04 -5.22 -4.05
C ASN A 28 -8.44 -6.15 -5.20
N LYS A 29 -9.70 -6.64 -5.22
CA LYS A 29 -10.20 -7.56 -6.24
C LYS A 29 -11.59 -7.12 -6.70
N PRO A 30 -11.70 -5.99 -7.40
CA PRO A 30 -13.00 -5.46 -7.80
C PRO A 30 -13.78 -6.40 -8.73
N TRP A 31 -13.11 -7.23 -9.52
CA TRP A 31 -13.73 -8.22 -10.42
C TRP A 31 -14.42 -9.39 -9.71
N VAL A 32 -14.24 -9.54 -8.39
CA VAL A 32 -14.94 -10.55 -7.57
C VAL A 32 -16.27 -10.00 -7.05
N LEU A 33 -16.49 -8.70 -7.17
CA LEU A 33 -17.74 -8.08 -6.73
C LEU A 33 -18.85 -8.40 -7.72
N ASP A 34 -19.99 -8.80 -7.18
CA ASP A 34 -21.21 -9.01 -7.99
C ASP A 34 -21.75 -7.68 -8.51
N GLU A 35 -22.40 -7.73 -9.66
CA GLU A 35 -23.04 -6.56 -10.30
C GLU A 35 -23.98 -5.77 -9.36
N PRO A 36 -24.80 -6.41 -8.49
CA PRO A 36 -25.61 -5.69 -7.52
C PRO A 36 -24.82 -4.80 -6.56
N PHE A 37 -23.60 -5.20 -6.16
CA PHE A 37 -22.71 -4.37 -5.37
C PHE A 37 -22.15 -3.21 -6.19
N ILE A 38 -21.66 -3.50 -7.40
CA ILE A 38 -21.06 -2.50 -8.29
C ILE A 38 -22.06 -1.39 -8.59
N ARG A 39 -23.35 -1.71 -8.81
CA ARG A 39 -24.40 -0.72 -9.08
C ARG A 39 -24.68 0.22 -7.91
N ARG A 40 -24.47 -0.20 -6.66
CA ARG A 40 -24.74 0.64 -5.47
C ARG A 40 -23.58 1.60 -5.16
N PHE A 41 -22.37 1.27 -5.57
CA PHE A 41 -21.23 2.18 -5.49
C PHE A 41 -21.16 3.03 -6.76
N GLN A 42 -21.82 4.18 -6.74
CA GLN A 42 -21.93 5.06 -7.91
C GLN A 42 -20.60 5.69 -8.31
N ARG A 43 -19.78 6.08 -7.32
CA ARG A 43 -18.43 6.59 -7.55
C ARG A 43 -17.40 5.51 -7.32
N ARG A 44 -16.52 5.34 -8.30
CA ARG A 44 -15.44 4.36 -8.27
C ARG A 44 -14.14 5.10 -8.50
N ILE A 45 -13.23 4.90 -7.58
CA ILE A 45 -11.92 5.55 -7.60
C ILE A 45 -10.88 4.45 -7.73
N TYR A 46 -10.12 4.51 -8.78
CA TYR A 46 -8.94 3.67 -8.94
C TYR A 46 -7.75 4.33 -8.26
N VAL A 47 -7.11 3.62 -7.36
CA VAL A 47 -5.88 4.05 -6.70
C VAL A 47 -4.72 3.29 -7.34
N PRO A 48 -3.94 3.91 -8.23
CA PRO A 48 -2.83 3.25 -8.91
C PRO A 48 -1.64 3.02 -7.96
N LEU A 49 -0.62 2.34 -8.46
CA LEU A 49 0.66 2.26 -7.75
C LEU A 49 1.24 3.69 -7.56
N PRO A 50 1.99 3.91 -6.47
CA PRO A 50 2.52 5.23 -6.16
C PRO A 50 3.49 5.69 -7.24
N GLY A 51 3.26 6.88 -7.80
CA GLY A 51 4.18 7.57 -8.68
C GLY A 51 5.42 8.07 -7.92
N ASN A 52 6.34 8.70 -8.62
CA ASN A 52 7.62 9.16 -8.04
C ASN A 52 7.39 10.09 -6.82
N GLU A 53 6.53 11.10 -6.95
CA GLU A 53 6.27 12.05 -5.86
C GLU A 53 5.63 11.36 -4.65
N ALA A 54 4.66 10.48 -4.87
CA ALA A 54 4.06 9.71 -3.78
C ALA A 54 5.09 8.81 -3.09
N ARG A 55 6.03 8.20 -3.84
CA ARG A 55 7.13 7.43 -3.25
C ARG A 55 8.06 8.30 -2.42
N LYS A 56 8.39 9.51 -2.86
CA LYS A 56 9.18 10.47 -2.08
C LYS A 56 8.51 10.80 -0.74
N GLU A 57 7.22 11.06 -0.75
CA GLU A 57 6.45 11.31 0.48
C GLU A 57 6.44 10.07 1.40
N MET A 58 6.23 8.88 0.85
CA MET A 58 6.30 7.64 1.63
C MET A 58 7.67 7.44 2.27
N PHE A 59 8.76 7.74 1.54
CA PHE A 59 10.10 7.69 2.09
C PHE A 59 10.26 8.66 3.26
N SER A 60 9.83 9.90 3.12
CA SER A 60 9.86 10.89 4.21
C SER A 60 9.11 10.41 5.46
N ILE A 61 7.94 9.79 5.26
CA ILE A 61 7.13 9.23 6.36
C ILE A 61 7.85 8.06 7.03
N TYR A 62 8.36 7.10 6.25
CA TYR A 62 8.96 5.88 6.80
C TYR A 62 10.36 6.09 7.38
N THR A 63 11.08 7.13 6.99
CA THR A 63 12.38 7.48 7.59
C THR A 63 12.25 8.29 8.86
N ASN A 64 11.09 8.88 9.13
CA ASN A 64 10.86 9.66 10.34
C ASN A 64 11.04 8.79 11.59
N GLY A 65 11.95 9.20 12.45
CA GLY A 65 12.29 8.48 13.68
C GLY A 65 13.23 7.29 13.50
N LEU A 66 13.73 7.01 12.28
CA LEU A 66 14.76 6.00 12.06
C LEU A 66 16.17 6.60 12.23
N ASN A 67 17.07 5.81 12.82
CA ASN A 67 18.49 6.11 12.84
C ASN A 67 19.10 5.65 11.50
N LEU A 68 19.22 6.55 10.54
CA LEU A 68 19.82 6.29 9.23
C LEU A 68 21.26 6.75 9.20
N SER A 69 22.10 6.00 8.55
CA SER A 69 23.47 6.38 8.24
C SER A 69 23.52 7.43 7.12
N ASN A 70 24.57 8.24 7.08
CA ASN A 70 24.75 9.28 6.08
C ASN A 70 24.95 8.75 4.64
N ASP A 71 25.19 7.46 4.47
CA ASP A 71 25.33 6.82 3.16
C ASP A 71 23.98 6.46 2.50
N VAL A 72 22.86 6.63 3.22
CA VAL A 72 21.54 6.34 2.70
C VAL A 72 21.08 7.42 1.75
N ASP A 73 21.05 7.07 0.46
CA ASP A 73 20.58 7.94 -0.61
C ASP A 73 19.09 7.63 -0.92
N ALA A 74 18.23 8.58 -0.55
CA ALA A 74 16.80 8.47 -0.76
C ALA A 74 16.43 8.38 -2.26
N GLU A 75 17.11 9.13 -3.13
CA GLU A 75 16.83 9.14 -4.58
C GLU A 75 17.08 7.76 -5.21
N ILE A 76 18.17 7.11 -4.82
CA ILE A 76 18.47 5.76 -5.30
C ILE A 76 17.38 4.78 -4.87
N LEU A 77 16.91 4.88 -3.62
CA LEU A 77 15.87 3.98 -3.10
C LEU A 77 14.51 4.24 -3.76
N ILE A 78 14.14 5.51 -3.95
CA ILE A 78 12.91 5.91 -4.66
C ILE A 78 12.91 5.35 -6.08
N ASN A 79 14.02 5.44 -6.80
CA ASN A 79 14.14 4.91 -8.15
C ASN A 79 14.08 3.38 -8.17
N ARG A 80 14.71 2.70 -7.20
CA ARG A 80 14.71 1.23 -7.11
C ARG A 80 13.38 0.63 -6.67
N THR A 81 12.46 1.43 -6.16
CA THR A 81 11.12 1.00 -5.73
C THR A 81 10.04 1.35 -6.77
N GLU A 82 10.43 1.63 -8.01
CA GLU A 82 9.49 1.77 -9.11
C GLU A 82 8.66 0.49 -9.29
N GLY A 83 7.35 0.62 -9.44
CA GLY A 83 6.42 -0.50 -9.54
C GLY A 83 6.08 -1.18 -8.21
N TYR A 84 6.60 -0.72 -7.09
CA TYR A 84 6.25 -1.23 -5.77
C TYR A 84 4.93 -0.61 -5.27
N SER A 85 4.13 -1.42 -4.59
CA SER A 85 2.96 -0.93 -3.85
C SER A 85 3.40 -0.22 -2.56
N GLY A 86 2.50 0.55 -1.94
CA GLY A 86 2.79 1.18 -0.65
C GLY A 86 3.14 0.15 0.44
N SER A 87 2.55 -1.04 0.39
CA SER A 87 2.88 -2.15 1.30
C SER A 87 4.28 -2.68 1.04
N ASP A 88 4.68 -2.83 -0.23
CA ASP A 88 6.03 -3.30 -0.58
C ASP A 88 7.08 -2.32 -0.09
N ILE A 89 6.86 -1.01 -0.27
CA ILE A 89 7.77 0.05 0.21
C ILE A 89 7.90 -0.03 1.73
N ARG A 90 6.78 -0.08 2.46
CA ARG A 90 6.79 -0.25 3.93
C ARG A 90 7.62 -1.48 4.34
N ASP A 91 7.42 -2.58 3.65
CA ASP A 91 8.11 -3.84 3.94
C ASP A 91 9.63 -3.76 3.67
N VAL A 92 10.07 -2.91 2.72
CA VAL A 92 11.50 -2.64 2.51
C VAL A 92 12.09 -1.96 3.74
N PHE A 93 11.42 -0.94 4.29
CA PHE A 93 11.88 -0.28 5.52
C PHE A 93 11.89 -1.19 6.73
N GLN A 94 10.81 -1.96 6.92
CA GLN A 94 10.73 -2.94 8.00
C GLN A 94 11.80 -4.02 7.87
N GLY A 95 12.10 -4.44 6.64
CA GLY A 95 13.16 -5.41 6.37
C GLY A 95 14.54 -4.89 6.77
N ALA A 96 14.85 -3.64 6.44
CA ALA A 96 16.11 -3.00 6.83
C ALA A 96 16.24 -2.85 8.36
N GLN A 97 15.17 -2.39 9.03
CA GLN A 97 15.12 -2.32 10.49
C GLN A 97 15.30 -3.69 11.14
N THR A 98 14.57 -4.70 10.67
CA THR A 98 14.64 -6.07 11.22
C THR A 98 16.04 -6.65 11.10
N ARG A 99 16.75 -6.33 10.01
CA ARG A 99 18.13 -6.77 9.81
C ARG A 99 19.06 -6.24 10.90
N VAL A 100 19.00 -4.93 11.16
CA VAL A 100 19.82 -4.27 12.18
C VAL A 100 19.48 -4.77 13.60
N VAL A 101 18.21 -4.95 13.89
CA VAL A 101 17.75 -5.48 15.17
C VAL A 101 18.22 -6.94 15.36
N ARG A 102 18.17 -7.75 14.30
CA ARG A 102 18.67 -9.14 14.36
C ARG A 102 20.16 -9.21 14.67
N GLU A 103 20.98 -8.39 14.03
CA GLU A 103 22.42 -8.29 14.31
C GLU A 103 22.70 -7.96 15.79
N LEU A 104 21.90 -7.06 16.37
CA LEU A 104 22.02 -6.72 17.78
C LEU A 104 21.82 -7.94 18.70
N PHE A 105 20.83 -8.78 18.39
CA PHE A 105 20.57 -10.00 19.16
C PHE A 105 21.61 -11.09 18.91
N GLU A 106 22.10 -11.25 17.69
CA GLU A 106 23.14 -12.24 17.34
C GLU A 106 24.47 -11.93 18.03
N ASN A 107 24.78 -10.65 18.22
CA ASN A 107 26.00 -10.21 18.90
C ASN A 107 25.92 -10.24 20.45
N ASN A 108 24.84 -10.79 21.03
CA ASN A 108 24.59 -10.75 22.49
C ASN A 108 24.53 -9.35 23.10
N GLU A 109 24.36 -8.32 22.33
CA GLU A 109 24.25 -6.94 22.74
C GLU A 109 22.79 -6.51 23.04
N ALA A 110 21.95 -7.42 23.50
CA ALA A 110 20.50 -7.22 23.69
C ALA A 110 20.11 -6.02 24.57
N ARG A 111 21.08 -5.38 25.24
CA ARG A 111 20.94 -4.13 25.99
C ARG A 111 21.58 -2.92 25.30
N GLY A 112 22.19 -3.12 24.13
CA GLY A 112 22.82 -2.05 23.35
C GLY A 112 21.83 -1.27 22.49
N GLN A 113 22.28 -0.15 21.95
CA GLN A 113 21.55 0.59 20.91
C GLN A 113 21.85 -0.06 19.53
N ALA A 114 20.78 -0.24 18.75
CA ALA A 114 20.93 -0.70 17.37
C ALA A 114 21.75 0.34 16.56
N ARG A 115 22.67 -0.17 15.72
CA ARG A 115 23.42 0.70 14.80
C ARG A 115 22.49 1.43 13.84
N ALA A 116 23.01 2.45 13.18
CA ALA A 116 22.31 3.12 12.10
C ALA A 116 22.07 2.14 10.92
N ILE A 117 20.93 2.29 10.27
CA ILE A 117 20.58 1.55 9.05
C ILE A 117 21.38 2.13 7.90
N THR A 118 22.13 1.31 7.18
CA THR A 118 22.97 1.69 6.06
C THR A 118 22.29 1.46 4.71
N MET A 119 22.85 2.04 3.66
CA MET A 119 22.41 1.78 2.29
C MET A 119 22.51 0.28 1.91
N ASP A 120 23.49 -0.43 2.48
CA ASP A 120 23.64 -1.86 2.23
C ASP A 120 22.50 -2.69 2.81
N ASP A 121 21.97 -2.33 3.96
CA ASP A 121 20.80 -3.00 4.53
C ASP A 121 19.59 -2.92 3.58
N PHE A 122 19.36 -1.75 3.00
CA PHE A 122 18.30 -1.59 1.99
C PHE A 122 18.59 -2.40 0.71
N ARG A 123 19.85 -2.42 0.24
CA ARG A 123 20.22 -3.20 -0.95
C ARG A 123 19.97 -4.69 -0.75
N GLU A 124 20.31 -5.22 0.40
CA GLU A 124 20.10 -6.64 0.72
C GLU A 124 18.61 -7.00 0.79
N VAL A 125 17.79 -6.11 1.33
CA VAL A 125 16.33 -6.30 1.34
C VAL A 125 15.76 -6.25 -0.08
N LEU A 126 16.16 -5.27 -0.88
CA LEU A 126 15.71 -5.12 -2.27
C LEU A 126 16.12 -6.27 -3.19
N LYS A 127 17.27 -6.92 -2.94
CA LYS A 127 17.64 -8.14 -3.68
C LYS A 127 16.64 -9.29 -3.49
N ARG A 128 16.01 -9.37 -2.34
CA ARG A 128 15.11 -10.46 -1.97
C ARG A 128 13.63 -10.13 -2.20
N ARG A 129 13.30 -8.86 -2.23
CA ARG A 129 11.92 -8.40 -2.41
C ARG A 129 11.68 -7.91 -3.82
N LYS A 130 10.65 -8.47 -4.44
CA LYS A 130 10.13 -8.03 -5.74
C LYS A 130 8.78 -7.33 -5.54
N PRO A 131 8.35 -6.50 -6.48
CA PRO A 131 6.99 -5.94 -6.48
C PRO A 131 5.96 -7.06 -6.31
N SER A 132 4.99 -6.84 -5.40
CA SER A 132 3.92 -7.80 -5.14
C SER A 132 2.83 -7.79 -6.23
N VAL A 133 2.74 -6.70 -6.99
CA VAL A 133 1.75 -6.52 -8.05
C VAL A 133 2.39 -6.83 -9.40
N SER A 134 1.87 -7.86 -10.08
CA SER A 134 2.34 -8.24 -11.42
C SER A 134 1.75 -7.36 -12.51
N ALA A 135 2.43 -7.29 -13.67
CA ALA A 135 1.92 -6.59 -14.86
C ALA A 135 0.54 -7.14 -15.32
N GLN A 136 0.34 -8.45 -15.18
CA GLN A 136 -0.96 -9.07 -15.47
C GLN A 136 -2.07 -8.55 -14.55
N MET A 137 -1.76 -8.37 -13.26
CA MET A 137 -2.71 -7.84 -12.29
C MET A 137 -3.03 -6.36 -12.59
N LEU A 138 -2.05 -5.56 -12.96
CA LEU A 138 -2.27 -4.17 -13.39
C LEU A 138 -3.20 -4.12 -14.60
N SER A 139 -2.97 -4.95 -15.61
CA SER A 139 -3.86 -5.04 -16.79
C SER A 139 -5.30 -5.46 -16.44
N LEU A 140 -5.49 -6.25 -15.37
CA LEU A 140 -6.83 -6.60 -14.89
C LEU A 140 -7.53 -5.40 -14.24
N TYR A 141 -6.80 -4.60 -13.44
CA TYR A 141 -7.33 -3.38 -12.85
C TYR A 141 -7.73 -2.37 -13.93
N ASP A 142 -6.87 -2.13 -14.90
CA ASP A 142 -7.11 -1.17 -15.98
C ASP A 142 -8.35 -1.57 -16.79
N ARG A 143 -8.45 -2.84 -17.22
CA ARG A 143 -9.61 -3.36 -17.95
C ARG A 143 -10.91 -3.26 -17.12
N TRP A 144 -10.85 -3.61 -15.85
CA TRP A 144 -12.02 -3.52 -14.99
C TRP A 144 -12.45 -2.06 -14.81
N PHE A 145 -11.50 -1.18 -14.56
CA PHE A 145 -11.78 0.24 -14.37
C PHE A 145 -12.36 0.86 -15.65
N ASP A 146 -11.80 0.54 -16.82
CA ASP A 146 -12.33 1.03 -18.11
C ASP A 146 -13.75 0.54 -18.39
N THR A 147 -14.09 -0.67 -17.95
CA THR A 147 -15.45 -1.21 -18.09
C THR A 147 -16.45 -0.56 -17.15
N TYR A 148 -16.05 -0.27 -15.92
CA TYR A 148 -16.95 0.16 -14.84
C TYR A 148 -16.71 1.58 -14.34
N LYS A 149 -15.79 2.35 -14.95
CA LYS A 149 -15.64 3.76 -14.59
C LYS A 149 -16.98 4.47 -14.74
N ALA A 150 -17.37 5.23 -13.70
CA ALA A 150 -18.53 6.08 -13.80
C ALA A 150 -18.25 7.19 -14.81
N LEU A 151 -19.16 7.43 -15.70
CA LEU A 151 -19.18 8.57 -16.60
C LEU A 151 -19.30 9.87 -15.83
#